data_82dc7b8afcf41e20c5e5b445c942d2da
#
_entry.id   82dc7b8afcf41e20c5e5b445c942d2da
#
_cell.length_a   1.000
_cell.length_b   1.000
_cell.length_c   1.000
_cell.angle_alpha   90.00
_cell.angle_beta   90.00
_cell.angle_gamma   90.00
#
_symmetry.space_group_name_H-M   'P 1'
#
loop_
_entity.id
_entity.type
_entity.pdbx_description
1 polymer ?
#
loop_
_entity_poly.entity_id
_entity_poly.type
_entity_poly.pdbx_seq_one_letter_code
_entity_poly.pdbx_strand_id
1 'polypeptide(L)'
;HQVIIFADADDTYDFSESPVLIHEIEKGYDLVIGSRLKGKIYPNAMPFLHRYLGTPVLNHIISRLYGAGVYHISDCNSGFRCFQKDAYEQWGVESDGMEFASEMLIKAMKHRAAISEVPVSLYPDHPERKPHLKTWRDGMRHFLQIFVEAPFFFKKWGAVLFSVNFILLLICLATREYIYIGGMALFGIHTMLFAMLGTLLGQSLWGIGLFISVNSREAEGVYAKVINLSEDILFWSMVGLIAFSVICFGWIILTWALNGFVNISLQKETLFFIAIASNGINFLTNIFTAHLLKRA
;
A
#
# COMPACT_ATOMS: atom_id res chain seq x y z
N HIS A 1 -1.41 10.91 34.67
CA HIS A 1 -0.94 10.82 33.27
C HIS A 1 0.58 10.80 33.28
N GLN A 2 1.19 9.74 32.72
CA GLN A 2 2.65 9.71 32.57
C GLN A 2 2.99 10.20 31.15
N VAL A 3 3.84 11.20 31.08
CA VAL A 3 4.43 11.71 29.85
C VAL A 3 5.73 10.97 29.62
N ILE A 4 5.93 10.46 28.42
CA ILE A 4 7.14 9.78 28.01
C ILE A 4 7.86 10.64 26.99
N ILE A 5 9.14 10.83 27.20
CA ILE A 5 10.07 11.44 26.25
C ILE A 5 11.12 10.41 25.86
N PHE A 6 11.42 10.32 24.58
CA PHE A 6 12.57 9.55 24.13
C PHE A 6 13.28 10.26 22.97
N ALA A 7 14.55 9.94 22.80
CA ALA A 7 15.35 10.33 21.66
C ALA A 7 16.37 9.23 21.32
N ASP A 8 16.98 9.33 20.15
CA ASP A 8 18.08 8.46 19.76
C ASP A 8 19.25 8.63 20.71
N ALA A 9 19.85 7.52 21.16
CA ALA A 9 20.95 7.51 22.14
C ALA A 9 22.33 7.74 21.47
N ASP A 10 22.42 8.77 20.63
CA ASP A 10 23.57 9.03 19.77
C ASP A 10 24.12 10.46 19.85
N ASP A 11 23.68 11.21 20.84
CA ASP A 11 24.06 12.62 21.07
C ASP A 11 23.69 13.57 19.91
N THR A 12 22.85 13.14 18.98
CA THR A 12 22.43 14.00 17.87
C THR A 12 21.32 14.98 18.25
N TYR A 13 20.67 14.79 19.41
CA TYR A 13 19.64 15.68 19.94
C TYR A 13 20.05 16.33 21.26
N ASP A 14 19.67 17.58 21.43
CA ASP A 14 19.86 18.32 22.67
C ASP A 14 18.65 18.13 23.60
N PHE A 15 18.85 17.36 24.69
CA PHE A 15 17.80 17.11 25.66
C PHE A 15 17.39 18.38 26.47
N SER A 16 18.16 19.45 26.38
CA SER A 16 17.74 20.74 26.96
C SER A 16 16.52 21.34 26.25
N GLU A 17 16.20 20.87 25.03
CA GLU A 17 15.01 21.24 24.28
C GLU A 17 13.74 20.44 24.71
N SER A 18 13.86 19.44 25.60
CA SER A 18 12.73 18.65 26.11
C SER A 18 11.57 19.47 26.70
N PRO A 19 11.79 20.57 27.43
CA PRO A 19 10.70 21.36 27.97
C PRO A 19 9.73 21.89 26.92
N VAL A 20 10.20 22.15 25.69
CA VAL A 20 9.34 22.63 24.61
C VAL A 20 8.36 21.53 24.16
N LEU A 21 8.81 20.26 24.10
CA LEU A 21 7.94 19.14 23.78
C LEU A 21 6.92 18.88 24.89
N ILE A 22 7.36 18.94 26.17
CA ILE A 22 6.48 18.74 27.31
C ILE A 22 5.39 19.82 27.35
N HIS A 23 5.73 21.06 27.08
CA HIS A 23 4.79 22.17 27.08
C HIS A 23 3.66 21.96 26.05
N GLU A 24 3.95 21.36 24.89
CA GLU A 24 2.90 21.00 23.92
C GLU A 24 1.98 19.89 24.45
N ILE A 25 2.54 18.87 25.13
CA ILE A 25 1.71 17.84 25.79
C ILE A 25 0.78 18.47 26.84
N GLU A 26 1.27 19.44 27.62
CA GLU A 26 0.45 20.17 28.61
C GLU A 26 -0.70 20.96 27.97
N LYS A 27 -0.58 21.36 26.68
CA LYS A 27 -1.66 21.98 25.91
C LYS A 27 -2.73 20.99 25.45
N GLY A 28 -2.54 19.68 25.68
CA GLY A 28 -3.49 18.63 25.33
C GLY A 28 -3.15 17.84 24.08
N TYR A 29 -1.92 17.94 23.55
CA TYR A 29 -1.48 17.06 22.47
C TYR A 29 -1.12 15.67 23.01
N ASP A 30 -1.43 14.64 22.20
CA ASP A 30 -1.14 13.24 22.53
C ASP A 30 0.26 12.82 22.10
N LEU A 31 0.75 13.39 21.00
CA LEU A 31 2.07 13.15 20.41
C LEU A 31 2.71 14.47 19.97
N VAL A 32 3.93 14.69 20.38
CA VAL A 32 4.76 15.83 19.95
C VAL A 32 6.04 15.32 19.30
N ILE A 33 6.32 15.78 18.10
CA ILE A 33 7.50 15.42 17.31
C ILE A 33 8.46 16.60 17.30
N GLY A 34 9.71 16.36 17.72
CA GLY A 34 10.79 17.32 17.54
C GLY A 34 11.24 17.31 16.08
N SER A 35 10.73 18.24 15.27
CA SER A 35 11.04 18.30 13.83
C SER A 35 12.41 18.92 13.59
N ARG A 36 13.32 18.14 13.02
CA ARG A 36 14.65 18.58 12.58
C ARG A 36 14.56 19.51 11.37
N LEU A 37 13.56 19.25 10.49
CA LEU A 37 13.35 20.04 9.27
C LEU A 37 12.74 21.42 9.54
N LYS A 38 12.04 21.60 10.67
CA LYS A 38 11.56 22.91 11.16
C LYS A 38 12.60 23.64 12.01
N GLY A 39 13.57 22.90 12.54
CA GLY A 39 14.62 23.42 13.41
C GLY A 39 15.95 23.65 12.71
N LYS A 40 17.04 23.54 13.45
CA LYS A 40 18.39 23.79 12.94
C LYS A 40 19.13 22.48 12.72
N ILE A 41 19.46 22.18 11.46
CA ILE A 41 20.32 21.05 11.10
C ILE A 41 21.75 21.58 10.96
N TYR A 42 22.65 21.15 11.83
CA TYR A 42 24.06 21.53 11.79
C TYR A 42 24.79 20.87 10.58
N PRO A 43 25.93 21.43 10.15
CA PRO A 43 26.71 20.84 9.07
C PRO A 43 27.03 19.37 9.32
N ASN A 44 26.88 18.52 8.30
CA ASN A 44 27.11 17.06 8.35
C ASN A 44 26.19 16.25 9.31
N ALA A 45 25.18 16.87 9.92
CA ALA A 45 24.26 16.18 10.82
C ALA A 45 23.24 15.29 10.07
N MET A 46 22.93 15.59 8.84
CA MET A 46 21.97 14.80 8.04
C MET A 46 22.49 14.63 6.60
N PRO A 47 22.52 13.40 6.05
CA PRO A 47 22.87 13.15 4.66
C PRO A 47 21.94 13.90 3.68
N PHE A 48 22.50 14.40 2.59
CA PHE A 48 21.76 15.17 1.57
C PHE A 48 20.52 14.41 1.05
N LEU A 49 20.68 13.12 0.75
CA LEU A 49 19.59 12.28 0.25
C LEU A 49 18.43 12.16 1.26
N HIS A 50 18.73 12.04 2.56
CA HIS A 50 17.72 11.99 3.61
C HIS A 50 17.00 13.34 3.75
N ARG A 51 17.75 14.45 3.73
CA ARG A 51 17.22 15.78 3.96
C ARG A 51 16.29 16.25 2.82
N TYR A 52 16.68 16.02 1.57
CA TYR A 52 16.00 16.63 0.42
C TYR A 52 15.12 15.66 -0.38
N LEU A 53 15.27 14.36 -0.21
CA LEU A 53 14.47 13.36 -0.93
C LEU A 53 13.78 12.38 0.01
N GLY A 54 14.49 11.61 0.79
CA GLY A 54 13.94 10.50 1.57
C GLY A 54 12.86 10.94 2.54
N THR A 55 13.19 11.81 3.49
CA THR A 55 12.24 12.28 4.51
C THR A 55 11.07 13.07 3.90
N PRO A 56 11.28 14.04 2.97
CA PRO A 56 10.16 14.73 2.31
C PRO A 56 9.20 13.80 1.56
N VAL A 57 9.71 12.80 0.85
CA VAL A 57 8.88 11.82 0.12
C VAL A 57 8.05 10.99 1.10
N LEU A 58 8.66 10.46 2.17
CA LEU A 58 7.93 9.69 3.19
C LEU A 58 6.89 10.56 3.92
N ASN A 59 7.23 11.79 4.30
CA ASN A 59 6.30 12.75 4.89
C ASN A 59 5.08 12.99 4.00
N HIS A 60 5.33 13.20 2.69
CA HIS A 60 4.25 13.41 1.73
C HIS A 60 3.34 12.19 1.62
N ILE A 61 3.90 10.99 1.53
CA ILE A 61 3.13 9.74 1.44
C ILE A 61 2.29 9.54 2.70
N ILE A 62 2.89 9.66 3.90
CA ILE A 62 2.19 9.50 5.18
C ILE A 62 1.07 10.53 5.31
N SER A 63 1.37 11.82 5.09
CA SER A 63 0.37 12.89 5.16
C SER A 63 -0.77 12.69 4.15
N ARG A 64 -0.48 12.16 2.96
CA ARG A 64 -1.47 11.91 1.91
C ARG A 64 -2.36 10.71 2.21
N LEU A 65 -1.78 9.64 2.76
CA LEU A 65 -2.51 8.40 3.05
C LEU A 65 -3.31 8.49 4.35
N TYR A 66 -2.73 9.08 5.40
CA TYR A 66 -3.29 9.04 6.75
C TYR A 66 -3.69 10.40 7.29
N GLY A 67 -3.18 11.48 6.73
CA GLY A 67 -3.39 12.83 7.24
C GLY A 67 -4.82 13.36 7.08
N ALA A 68 -5.65 12.77 6.24
CA ALA A 68 -7.04 13.17 5.98
C ALA A 68 -7.22 14.69 5.73
N GLY A 69 -6.17 15.39 5.28
CA GLY A 69 -6.14 16.85 5.12
C GLY A 69 -5.94 17.64 6.41
N VAL A 70 -5.83 16.98 7.56
CA VAL A 70 -5.65 17.61 8.89
C VAL A 70 -4.17 17.64 9.29
N TYR A 71 -3.46 16.53 9.08
CA TYR A 71 -2.07 16.41 9.49
C TYR A 71 -1.12 16.71 8.34
N HIS A 72 -0.20 17.66 8.57
CA HIS A 72 0.91 17.97 7.68
C HIS A 72 2.22 17.73 8.43
N ILE A 73 2.73 16.51 8.35
CA ILE A 73 3.95 16.13 9.06
C ILE A 73 5.17 16.54 8.23
N SER A 74 6.11 17.22 8.89
CA SER A 74 7.35 17.68 8.27
C SER A 74 8.54 16.75 8.52
N ASP A 75 8.50 15.92 9.59
CA ASP A 75 9.61 15.03 9.95
C ASP A 75 9.11 13.71 10.59
N CYS A 76 8.60 12.80 9.76
CA CYS A 76 8.09 11.49 10.21
C CYS A 76 9.17 10.58 10.83
N ASN A 77 10.44 10.82 10.51
CA ASN A 77 11.57 10.00 10.95
C ASN A 77 12.37 10.62 12.11
N SER A 78 11.86 11.69 12.72
CA SER A 78 12.53 12.23 13.91
C SER A 78 12.50 11.23 15.05
N GLY A 79 13.65 11.00 15.67
CA GLY A 79 13.79 10.17 16.87
C GLY A 79 13.45 10.90 18.15
N PHE A 80 13.31 12.24 18.16
CA PHE A 80 13.01 13.00 19.37
C PHE A 80 11.50 13.25 19.48
N ARG A 81 10.86 12.56 20.42
CA ARG A 81 9.41 12.56 20.60
C ARG A 81 8.99 12.63 22.05
N CYS A 82 7.83 13.22 22.27
CA CYS A 82 7.14 13.23 23.56
C CYS A 82 5.69 12.80 23.35
N PHE A 83 5.15 11.95 24.23
CA PHE A 83 3.79 11.46 24.11
C PHE A 83 3.18 11.06 25.45
N GLN A 84 1.85 11.00 25.48
CA GLN A 84 1.11 10.49 26.61
C GLN A 84 1.12 8.97 26.61
N LYS A 85 1.49 8.36 27.74
CA LYS A 85 1.56 6.89 27.87
C LYS A 85 0.23 6.21 27.54
N ASP A 86 -0.86 6.71 28.09
CA ASP A 86 -2.19 6.14 27.92
C ASP A 86 -2.65 6.17 26.45
N ALA A 87 -2.27 7.22 25.70
CA ALA A 87 -2.54 7.32 24.26
C ALA A 87 -1.67 6.32 23.47
N TYR A 88 -0.39 6.22 23.80
CA TYR A 88 0.53 5.29 23.16
C TYR A 88 0.09 3.82 23.32
N GLU A 89 -0.36 3.43 24.50
CA GLU A 89 -0.86 2.07 24.76
C GLU A 89 -2.09 1.74 23.89
N GLN A 90 -2.95 2.74 23.61
CA GLN A 90 -4.11 2.56 22.73
C GLN A 90 -3.71 2.41 21.25
N TRP A 91 -2.59 2.99 20.82
CA TRP A 91 -2.15 2.89 19.44
C TRP A 91 -1.67 1.50 19.05
N GLY A 92 -1.24 0.67 20.00
CA GLY A 92 -0.84 -0.71 19.74
C GLY A 92 0.37 -0.80 18.81
N VAL A 93 1.42 -0.01 19.04
CA VAL A 93 2.66 -0.03 18.26
C VAL A 93 3.41 -1.33 18.55
N GLU A 94 3.78 -2.06 17.51
CA GLU A 94 4.36 -3.40 17.61
C GLU A 94 5.81 -3.47 17.11
N SER A 95 6.23 -2.55 16.24
CA SER A 95 7.60 -2.54 15.69
C SER A 95 8.62 -2.16 16.74
N ASP A 96 9.73 -2.88 16.76
CA ASP A 96 10.91 -2.64 17.60
C ASP A 96 12.15 -2.21 16.76
N GLY A 97 11.99 -2.05 15.45
CA GLY A 97 13.04 -1.71 14.50
C GLY A 97 13.02 -0.25 14.04
N MET A 98 13.70 0.04 12.94
CA MET A 98 13.80 1.38 12.35
C MET A 98 12.43 1.93 11.89
N GLU A 99 11.47 1.07 11.63
CA GLU A 99 10.08 1.38 11.25
C GLU A 99 9.22 1.90 12.40
N PHE A 100 9.65 1.74 13.66
CA PHE A 100 8.94 2.18 14.87
C PHE A 100 8.44 3.64 14.77
N ALA A 101 9.31 4.53 14.31
CA ALA A 101 8.99 5.95 14.21
C ALA A 101 7.82 6.21 13.24
N SER A 102 7.80 5.52 12.09
CA SER A 102 6.73 5.64 11.09
C SER A 102 5.44 4.98 11.57
N GLU A 103 5.53 3.78 12.16
CA GLU A 103 4.37 3.06 12.67
C GLU A 103 3.65 3.84 13.76
N MET A 104 4.40 4.31 14.78
CA MET A 104 3.84 5.12 15.85
C MET A 104 3.04 6.32 15.31
N LEU A 105 3.62 7.03 14.35
CA LEU A 105 2.97 8.19 13.75
C LEU A 105 1.70 7.79 12.98
N ILE A 106 1.76 6.74 12.17
CA ILE A 106 0.61 6.26 11.38
C ILE A 106 -0.51 5.79 12.31
N LYS A 107 -0.18 5.00 13.33
CA LYS A 107 -1.17 4.51 14.30
C LYS A 107 -1.78 5.65 15.12
N ALA A 108 -0.98 6.65 15.55
CA ALA A 108 -1.50 7.85 16.18
C ALA A 108 -2.49 8.60 15.26
N MET A 109 -2.17 8.76 13.97
CA MET A 109 -3.08 9.37 12.99
C MET A 109 -4.37 8.55 12.80
N LYS A 110 -4.30 7.22 12.72
CA LYS A 110 -5.46 6.33 12.63
C LYS A 110 -6.39 6.50 13.84
N HIS A 111 -5.83 6.67 15.03
CA HIS A 111 -6.57 6.94 16.27
C HIS A 111 -7.01 8.39 16.43
N ARG A 112 -6.76 9.26 15.42
CA ARG A 112 -7.09 10.69 15.45
C ARG A 112 -6.46 11.44 16.61
N ALA A 113 -5.25 11.03 17.01
CA ALA A 113 -4.50 11.68 18.08
C ALA A 113 -4.23 13.16 17.76
N ALA A 114 -4.19 14.00 18.78
CA ALA A 114 -3.75 15.39 18.65
C ALA A 114 -2.22 15.41 18.51
N ILE A 115 -1.72 15.75 17.31
CA ILE A 115 -0.28 15.71 16.98
C ILE A 115 0.23 17.14 16.77
N SER A 116 1.35 17.48 17.43
CA SER A 116 2.09 18.73 17.23
C SER A 116 3.53 18.45 16.78
N GLU A 117 4.13 19.42 16.12
CA GLU A 117 5.55 19.42 15.77
C GLU A 117 6.23 20.70 16.27
N VAL A 118 7.31 20.55 17.00
CA VAL A 118 8.15 21.65 17.47
C VAL A 118 9.52 21.61 16.80
N PRO A 119 10.13 22.77 16.50
CA PRO A 119 11.48 22.80 15.95
C PRO A 119 12.49 22.33 16.98
N VAL A 120 13.42 21.43 16.56
CA VAL A 120 14.54 20.97 17.39
C VAL A 120 15.83 20.99 16.60
N SER A 121 16.94 21.08 17.31
CA SER A 121 18.28 21.06 16.72
C SER A 121 18.74 19.64 16.44
N LEU A 122 19.44 19.43 15.32
CA LEU A 122 20.12 18.18 15.00
C LEU A 122 21.62 18.42 14.87
N TYR A 123 22.38 17.73 15.68
CA TYR A 123 23.85 17.78 15.72
C TYR A 123 24.47 16.62 14.93
N PRO A 124 25.72 16.76 14.44
CA PRO A 124 26.41 15.67 13.76
C PRO A 124 26.74 14.55 14.74
N ASP A 125 26.73 13.31 14.22
CA ASP A 125 27.19 12.13 14.95
C ASP A 125 28.62 12.32 15.50
N HIS A 126 28.94 11.62 16.61
CA HIS A 126 30.29 11.59 17.14
C HIS A 126 31.27 11.01 16.09
N PRO A 127 32.45 11.62 15.88
CA PRO A 127 33.39 11.23 14.81
C PRO A 127 33.81 9.77 14.81
N GLU A 128 33.81 9.11 15.97
CA GLU A 128 34.20 7.70 16.11
C GLU A 128 33.06 6.71 15.83
N ARG A 129 31.82 7.20 15.64
CA ARG A 129 30.65 6.36 15.41
C ARG A 129 30.56 5.95 13.94
N LYS A 130 30.42 4.65 13.71
CA LYS A 130 30.08 4.13 12.38
C LYS A 130 28.57 4.20 12.18
N PRO A 131 28.07 4.83 11.10
CA PRO A 131 26.65 4.86 10.82
C PRO A 131 26.10 3.45 10.71
N HIS A 132 25.12 3.09 11.50
CA HIS A 132 24.43 1.80 11.43
C HIS A 132 23.34 1.80 10.35
N LEU A 133 22.92 2.96 9.89
CA LEU A 133 21.87 3.14 8.87
C LEU A 133 22.35 2.70 7.48
N LYS A 134 21.64 1.74 6.90
CA LYS A 134 21.76 1.36 5.48
C LYS A 134 20.66 2.03 4.70
N THR A 135 20.93 3.20 4.14
CA THR A 135 19.98 4.13 3.53
C THR A 135 18.89 3.45 2.68
N TRP A 136 19.27 2.58 1.74
CA TRP A 136 18.30 1.92 0.86
C TRP A 136 17.48 0.84 1.56
N ARG A 137 18.11 0.03 2.40
CA ARG A 137 17.43 -1.06 3.11
C ARG A 137 16.44 -0.51 4.14
N ASP A 138 16.87 0.49 4.91
CA ASP A 138 16.06 1.04 5.98
C ASP A 138 14.98 1.97 5.39
N GLY A 139 15.28 2.71 4.33
CA GLY A 139 14.28 3.45 3.55
C GLY A 139 13.19 2.54 2.95
N MET A 140 13.57 1.35 2.44
CA MET A 140 12.59 0.38 1.95
C MET A 140 11.73 -0.20 3.07
N ARG A 141 12.30 -0.45 4.27
CA ARG A 141 11.51 -0.90 5.44
C ARG A 141 10.45 0.13 5.82
N HIS A 142 10.82 1.41 5.95
CA HIS A 142 9.86 2.49 6.20
C HIS A 142 8.77 2.54 5.12
N PHE A 143 9.18 2.45 3.86
CA PHE A 143 8.24 2.45 2.73
C PHE A 143 7.26 1.28 2.82
N LEU A 144 7.75 0.06 3.04
CA LEU A 144 6.90 -1.12 3.19
C LEU A 144 5.95 -1.00 4.39
N GLN A 145 6.44 -0.52 5.54
CA GLN A 145 5.61 -0.31 6.74
C GLN A 145 4.45 0.65 6.47
N ILE A 146 4.70 1.76 5.76
CA ILE A 146 3.65 2.69 5.37
C ILE A 146 2.53 1.98 4.60
N PHE A 147 2.87 1.07 3.68
CA PHE A 147 1.88 0.37 2.87
C PHE A 147 1.24 -0.82 3.59
N VAL A 148 1.94 -1.48 4.50
CA VAL A 148 1.33 -2.51 5.38
C VAL A 148 0.21 -1.91 6.24
N GLU A 149 0.33 -0.66 6.63
CA GLU A 149 -0.72 0.06 7.37
C GLU A 149 -1.85 0.60 6.47
N ALA A 150 -1.78 0.44 5.13
CA ALA A 150 -2.70 1.02 4.14
C ALA A 150 -3.45 0.00 3.27
N PRO A 151 -4.16 -1.02 3.81
CA PRO A 151 -4.91 -1.96 2.99
C PRO A 151 -5.97 -1.27 2.12
N PHE A 152 -6.53 -0.14 2.57
CA PHE A 152 -7.50 0.66 1.82
C PHE A 152 -6.94 1.23 0.52
N PHE A 153 -5.64 1.55 0.46
CA PHE A 153 -4.96 2.02 -0.74
C PHE A 153 -5.01 0.94 -1.83
N PHE A 154 -4.60 -0.27 -1.50
CA PHE A 154 -4.59 -1.41 -2.42
C PHE A 154 -6.01 -1.79 -2.86
N LYS A 155 -6.98 -1.79 -1.94
CA LYS A 155 -8.40 -2.03 -2.24
C LYS A 155 -8.92 -1.04 -3.27
N LYS A 156 -8.72 0.26 -3.05
CA LYS A 156 -9.20 1.33 -3.92
C LYS A 156 -8.54 1.28 -5.30
N TRP A 157 -7.20 1.35 -5.32
CA TRP A 157 -6.47 1.45 -6.58
C TRP A 157 -6.46 0.14 -7.37
N GLY A 158 -6.47 -1.00 -6.68
CA GLY A 158 -6.67 -2.30 -7.31
C GLY A 158 -8.02 -2.39 -8.01
N ALA A 159 -9.11 -2.00 -7.32
CA ALA A 159 -10.45 -1.99 -7.90
C ALA A 159 -10.59 -1.00 -9.07
N VAL A 160 -10.01 0.21 -8.96
CA VAL A 160 -10.02 1.21 -10.04
C VAL A 160 -9.28 0.68 -11.27
N LEU A 161 -8.05 0.18 -11.08
CA LEU A 161 -7.22 -0.35 -12.17
C LEU A 161 -7.91 -1.53 -12.85
N PHE A 162 -8.48 -2.46 -12.08
CA PHE A 162 -9.27 -3.57 -12.61
C PHE A 162 -10.46 -3.06 -13.43
N SER A 163 -11.29 -2.18 -12.86
CA SER A 163 -12.54 -1.74 -13.50
C SER A 163 -12.30 -0.98 -14.80
N VAL A 164 -11.33 -0.06 -14.81
CA VAL A 164 -10.97 0.71 -16.01
C VAL A 164 -10.51 -0.22 -17.14
N ASN A 165 -9.62 -1.17 -16.83
CA ASN A 165 -9.11 -2.10 -17.83
C ASN A 165 -10.15 -3.14 -18.24
N PHE A 166 -11.03 -3.56 -17.32
CA PHE A 166 -12.14 -4.47 -17.67
C PHE A 166 -13.15 -3.81 -18.61
N ILE A 167 -13.50 -2.55 -18.37
CA ILE A 167 -14.33 -1.76 -19.29
C ILE A 167 -13.64 -1.63 -20.66
N LEU A 168 -12.32 -1.38 -20.66
CA LEU A 168 -11.55 -1.31 -21.90
C LEU A 168 -11.57 -2.65 -22.66
N LEU A 169 -11.49 -3.79 -21.98
CA LEU A 169 -11.66 -5.12 -22.59
C LEU A 169 -13.04 -5.27 -23.26
N LEU A 170 -14.11 -4.85 -22.56
CA LEU A 170 -15.45 -4.90 -23.10
C LEU A 170 -15.63 -4.01 -24.34
N ILE A 171 -15.06 -2.80 -24.32
CA ILE A 171 -15.07 -1.89 -25.47
C ILE A 171 -14.33 -2.53 -26.65
N CYS A 172 -13.14 -3.08 -26.42
CA CYS A 172 -12.37 -3.76 -27.47
C CYS A 172 -13.10 -4.96 -28.07
N LEU A 173 -13.83 -5.73 -27.24
CA LEU A 173 -14.65 -6.85 -27.67
C LEU A 173 -15.83 -6.39 -28.55
N ALA A 174 -16.52 -5.33 -28.12
CA ALA A 174 -17.68 -4.78 -28.84
C ALA A 174 -17.30 -4.09 -30.16
N THR A 175 -16.08 -3.59 -30.29
CA THR A 175 -15.60 -2.84 -31.46
C THR A 175 -15.19 -3.85 -32.56
N ARG A 176 -15.95 -3.95 -33.63
CA ARG A 176 -15.67 -4.88 -34.76
C ARG A 176 -14.50 -4.40 -35.61
N GLU A 177 -14.39 -3.10 -35.83
CA GLU A 177 -13.36 -2.47 -36.65
C GLU A 177 -12.31 -1.74 -35.84
N TYR A 178 -11.11 -1.62 -36.41
CA TYR A 178 -10.06 -0.82 -35.76
C TYR A 178 -10.37 0.67 -35.96
N ILE A 179 -10.38 1.40 -34.86
CA ILE A 179 -10.46 2.87 -34.88
C ILE A 179 -9.03 3.40 -34.97
N TYR A 180 -8.72 4.14 -36.03
CA TYR A 180 -7.40 4.74 -36.24
C TYR A 180 -7.42 6.20 -35.77
N ILE A 181 -6.55 6.54 -34.82
CA ILE A 181 -6.31 7.92 -34.39
C ILE A 181 -4.81 8.20 -34.56
N GLY A 182 -4.46 9.19 -35.40
CA GLY A 182 -3.06 9.54 -35.65
C GLY A 182 -2.20 8.39 -36.18
N GLY A 183 -2.78 7.45 -36.93
CA GLY A 183 -2.08 6.28 -37.49
C GLY A 183 -1.94 5.11 -36.50
N MET A 184 -2.40 5.24 -35.25
CA MET A 184 -2.43 4.15 -34.27
C MET A 184 -3.79 3.45 -34.28
N ALA A 185 -3.78 2.13 -34.37
CA ALA A 185 -4.98 1.30 -34.24
C ALA A 185 -5.37 1.18 -32.77
N LEU A 186 -6.43 1.88 -32.36
CA LEU A 186 -7.02 1.78 -31.04
C LEU A 186 -8.08 0.66 -31.01
N PHE A 187 -8.32 0.11 -29.82
CA PHE A 187 -9.30 -0.96 -29.57
C PHE A 187 -9.04 -2.26 -30.35
N GLY A 188 -7.78 -2.50 -30.71
CA GLY A 188 -7.33 -3.73 -31.35
C GLY A 188 -6.84 -4.79 -30.32
N ILE A 189 -6.26 -5.87 -30.86
CA ILE A 189 -5.71 -6.99 -30.07
C ILE A 189 -4.64 -6.53 -29.09
N HIS A 190 -3.76 -5.62 -29.48
CA HIS A 190 -2.71 -5.08 -28.59
C HIS A 190 -3.31 -4.34 -27.41
N THR A 191 -4.34 -3.52 -27.62
CA THR A 191 -5.07 -2.83 -26.55
C THR A 191 -5.71 -3.83 -25.60
N MET A 192 -6.29 -4.94 -26.14
CA MET A 192 -6.85 -6.02 -25.31
C MET A 192 -5.79 -6.70 -24.44
N LEU A 193 -4.60 -6.96 -24.97
CA LEU A 193 -3.50 -7.54 -24.21
C LEU A 193 -3.06 -6.63 -23.06
N PHE A 194 -2.88 -5.32 -23.31
CA PHE A 194 -2.56 -4.37 -22.24
C PHE A 194 -3.70 -4.28 -21.21
N ALA A 195 -4.94 -4.25 -21.66
CA ALA A 195 -6.09 -4.21 -20.76
C ALA A 195 -6.20 -5.51 -19.93
N MET A 196 -5.92 -6.68 -20.49
CA MET A 196 -5.85 -7.95 -19.77
C MET A 196 -4.77 -7.90 -18.68
N LEU A 197 -3.55 -7.44 -18.99
CA LEU A 197 -2.49 -7.24 -17.99
C LEU A 197 -2.91 -6.25 -16.91
N GLY A 198 -3.58 -5.15 -17.30
CA GLY A 198 -4.11 -4.17 -16.38
C GLY A 198 -5.16 -4.74 -15.41
N THR A 199 -6.05 -5.64 -15.90
CA THR A 199 -7.02 -6.32 -15.01
C THR A 199 -6.32 -7.25 -14.02
N LEU A 200 -5.34 -8.03 -14.47
CA LEU A 200 -4.57 -8.93 -13.60
C LEU A 200 -3.78 -8.16 -12.54
N LEU A 201 -3.11 -7.06 -12.91
CA LEU A 201 -2.39 -6.19 -11.99
C LEU A 201 -3.34 -5.55 -10.97
N GLY A 202 -4.49 -5.03 -11.43
CA GLY A 202 -5.50 -4.44 -10.55
C GLY A 202 -6.00 -5.43 -9.51
N GLN A 203 -6.28 -6.65 -9.93
CA GLN A 203 -6.74 -7.72 -9.05
C GLN A 203 -5.65 -8.21 -8.09
N SER A 204 -4.39 -8.29 -8.54
CA SER A 204 -3.25 -8.63 -7.68
C SER A 204 -3.02 -7.57 -6.60
N LEU A 205 -3.10 -6.28 -6.96
CA LEU A 205 -3.05 -5.18 -5.99
C LEU A 205 -4.19 -5.30 -4.96
N TRP A 206 -5.41 -5.58 -5.42
CA TRP A 206 -6.54 -5.79 -4.51
C TRP A 206 -6.30 -6.97 -3.57
N GLY A 207 -5.72 -8.08 -4.06
CA GLY A 207 -5.32 -9.25 -3.28
C GLY A 207 -4.27 -8.93 -2.22
N ILE A 208 -3.25 -8.11 -2.53
CA ILE A 208 -2.27 -7.63 -1.54
C ILE A 208 -2.97 -6.93 -0.38
N GLY A 209 -3.92 -6.02 -0.66
CA GLY A 209 -4.71 -5.36 0.39
C GLY A 209 -5.54 -6.34 1.21
N LEU A 210 -6.06 -7.41 0.59
CA LEU A 210 -6.78 -8.47 1.29
C LEU A 210 -5.86 -9.21 2.27
N PHE A 211 -4.64 -9.59 1.85
CA PHE A 211 -3.67 -10.29 2.69
C PHE A 211 -3.21 -9.43 3.88
N ILE A 212 -2.92 -8.15 3.63
CA ILE A 212 -2.60 -7.20 4.70
C ILE A 212 -3.74 -7.12 5.71
N SER A 213 -5.00 -6.98 5.24
CA SER A 213 -6.17 -6.88 6.13
C SER A 213 -6.41 -8.13 6.97
N VAL A 214 -6.06 -9.32 6.46
CA VAL A 214 -6.13 -10.57 7.24
C VAL A 214 -5.08 -10.57 8.33
N ASN A 215 -3.85 -10.21 7.98
CA ASN A 215 -2.71 -10.24 8.90
C ASN A 215 -2.86 -9.19 10.03
N SER A 216 -3.34 -7.99 9.71
CA SER A 216 -3.57 -6.92 10.69
C SER A 216 -4.86 -7.10 11.52
N ARG A 217 -5.69 -8.10 11.20
CA ARG A 217 -7.03 -8.30 11.76
C ARG A 217 -7.97 -7.10 11.62
N GLU A 218 -7.65 -6.18 10.71
CA GLU A 218 -8.40 -4.96 10.41
C GLU A 218 -9.27 -5.09 9.14
N ALA A 219 -9.81 -6.29 8.88
CA ALA A 219 -10.60 -6.51 7.68
C ALA A 219 -11.98 -5.86 7.80
N GLU A 220 -12.26 -4.88 6.94
CA GLU A 220 -13.52 -4.15 6.89
C GLU A 220 -14.22 -4.23 5.52
N GLY A 221 -15.52 -4.03 5.51
CA GLY A 221 -16.32 -3.89 4.30
C GLY A 221 -16.26 -5.11 3.38
N VAL A 222 -15.79 -4.93 2.14
CA VAL A 222 -15.71 -6.02 1.14
C VAL A 222 -14.70 -7.08 1.54
N TYR A 223 -13.57 -6.69 2.14
CA TYR A 223 -12.57 -7.64 2.61
C TYR A 223 -13.12 -8.55 3.71
N ALA A 224 -13.84 -8.00 4.69
CA ALA A 224 -14.49 -8.81 5.72
C ALA A 224 -15.48 -9.81 5.13
N LYS A 225 -16.26 -9.41 4.11
CA LYS A 225 -17.19 -10.33 3.43
C LYS A 225 -16.46 -11.46 2.73
N VAL A 226 -15.36 -11.16 2.01
CA VAL A 226 -14.58 -12.15 1.27
C VAL A 226 -13.88 -13.14 2.22
N ILE A 227 -13.30 -12.66 3.31
CA ILE A 227 -12.62 -13.48 4.33
C ILE A 227 -13.60 -14.40 5.08
N ASN A 228 -14.86 -14.04 5.13
CA ASN A 228 -15.90 -14.83 5.80
C ASN A 228 -16.77 -15.64 4.84
N LEU A 229 -16.37 -15.81 3.57
CA LEU A 229 -17.03 -16.72 2.65
C LEU A 229 -16.95 -18.15 3.20
N SER A 230 -18.04 -18.91 3.05
CA SER A 230 -18.05 -20.32 3.42
C SER A 230 -17.18 -21.16 2.46
N GLU A 231 -16.64 -22.25 2.96
CA GLU A 231 -15.82 -23.17 2.20
C GLU A 231 -16.60 -23.78 1.02
N ASP A 232 -17.91 -23.99 1.20
CA ASP A 232 -18.79 -24.47 0.13
C ASP A 232 -18.87 -23.48 -1.03
N ILE A 233 -19.01 -22.18 -0.74
CA ILE A 233 -19.03 -21.15 -1.79
C ILE A 233 -17.69 -21.11 -2.52
N LEU A 234 -16.57 -21.22 -1.81
CA LEU A 234 -15.25 -21.27 -2.43
C LEU A 234 -15.11 -22.50 -3.33
N PHE A 235 -15.48 -23.67 -2.83
CA PHE A 235 -15.41 -24.92 -3.60
C PHE A 235 -16.25 -24.85 -4.88
N TRP A 236 -17.52 -24.46 -4.77
CA TRP A 236 -18.40 -24.36 -5.94
C TRP A 236 -17.99 -23.26 -6.91
N SER A 237 -17.39 -22.17 -6.43
CA SER A 237 -16.82 -21.13 -7.30
C SER A 237 -15.64 -21.66 -8.10
N MET A 238 -14.76 -22.46 -7.50
CA MET A 238 -13.64 -23.10 -8.20
C MET A 238 -14.14 -24.09 -9.26
N VAL A 239 -15.09 -24.95 -8.89
CA VAL A 239 -15.72 -25.89 -9.84
C VAL A 239 -16.39 -25.16 -10.99
N GLY A 240 -17.15 -24.11 -10.69
CA GLY A 240 -17.82 -23.28 -11.71
C GLY A 240 -16.83 -22.60 -12.66
N LEU A 241 -15.71 -22.09 -12.17
CA LEU A 241 -14.68 -21.48 -12.99
C LEU A 241 -14.00 -22.49 -13.92
N ILE A 242 -13.68 -23.69 -13.39
CA ILE A 242 -13.10 -24.77 -14.19
C ILE A 242 -14.08 -25.19 -15.29
N ALA A 243 -15.34 -25.41 -14.94
CA ALA A 243 -16.38 -25.77 -15.91
C ALA A 243 -16.55 -24.68 -16.99
N PHE A 244 -16.62 -23.41 -16.59
CA PHE A 244 -16.67 -22.29 -17.51
C PHE A 244 -15.47 -22.25 -18.44
N SER A 245 -14.26 -22.42 -17.91
CA SER A 245 -13.04 -22.44 -18.72
C SER A 245 -13.05 -23.59 -19.73
N VAL A 246 -13.44 -24.79 -19.31
CA VAL A 246 -13.54 -25.96 -20.18
C VAL A 246 -14.57 -25.72 -21.32
N ILE A 247 -15.73 -25.13 -21.01
CA ILE A 247 -16.76 -24.80 -22.01
C ILE A 247 -16.23 -23.79 -23.02
N CYS A 248 -15.59 -22.68 -22.53
CA CYS A 248 -15.06 -21.65 -23.41
C CYS A 248 -13.96 -22.17 -24.35
N PHE A 249 -13.00 -22.90 -23.80
CA PHE A 249 -11.92 -23.50 -24.59
C PHE A 249 -12.46 -24.57 -25.54
N GLY A 250 -13.40 -25.41 -25.09
CA GLY A 250 -14.07 -26.40 -25.92
C GLY A 250 -14.80 -25.75 -27.10
N TRP A 251 -15.49 -24.64 -26.88
CA TRP A 251 -16.13 -23.87 -27.93
C TRP A 251 -15.15 -23.29 -28.94
N ILE A 252 -14.02 -22.76 -28.51
CA ILE A 252 -12.94 -22.25 -29.37
C ILE A 252 -12.38 -23.39 -30.23
N ILE A 253 -12.07 -24.55 -29.63
CA ILE A 253 -11.52 -25.72 -30.33
C ILE A 253 -12.53 -26.25 -31.36
N LEU A 254 -13.79 -26.34 -30.96
CA LEU A 254 -14.87 -26.81 -31.89
C LEU A 254 -15.01 -25.86 -33.07
N THR A 255 -15.05 -24.57 -32.86
CA THR A 255 -15.15 -23.56 -33.91
C THR A 255 -13.95 -23.65 -34.87
N TRP A 256 -12.73 -23.86 -34.31
CA TRP A 256 -11.53 -24.04 -35.09
C TRP A 256 -11.57 -25.32 -35.93
N ALA A 257 -12.00 -26.42 -35.35
CA ALA A 257 -12.14 -27.69 -36.04
C ALA A 257 -13.18 -27.62 -37.19
N LEU A 258 -14.33 -26.98 -36.92
CA LEU A 258 -15.37 -26.79 -37.94
C LEU A 258 -14.91 -25.92 -39.12
N ASN A 259 -13.94 -25.04 -38.92
CA ASN A 259 -13.30 -24.23 -39.96
C ASN A 259 -12.07 -24.91 -40.60
N GLY A 260 -11.92 -26.22 -40.44
CA GLY A 260 -10.84 -27.01 -41.05
C GLY A 260 -9.44 -26.70 -40.46
N PHE A 261 -9.36 -26.24 -39.21
CA PHE A 261 -8.11 -25.85 -38.55
C PHE A 261 -7.34 -24.71 -39.24
N VAL A 262 -8.02 -23.92 -40.07
CA VAL A 262 -7.46 -22.75 -40.74
C VAL A 262 -7.74 -21.51 -39.85
N ASN A 263 -7.25 -20.35 -40.23
CA ASN A 263 -7.32 -19.09 -39.49
C ASN A 263 -8.58 -18.91 -38.65
N ILE A 264 -8.39 -18.70 -37.33
CA ILE A 264 -9.51 -18.37 -36.44
C ILE A 264 -9.80 -16.87 -36.55
N SER A 265 -11.02 -16.53 -36.96
CA SER A 265 -11.52 -15.15 -36.97
C SER A 265 -11.88 -14.61 -35.57
N LEU A 266 -11.81 -15.45 -34.53
CA LEU A 266 -12.25 -15.20 -33.16
C LEU A 266 -11.10 -14.75 -32.22
N GLN A 267 -10.17 -13.93 -32.74
CA GLN A 267 -9.00 -13.55 -31.92
C GLN A 267 -9.37 -12.71 -30.69
N LYS A 268 -10.32 -11.80 -30.80
CA LYS A 268 -10.77 -10.94 -29.69
C LYS A 268 -11.55 -11.74 -28.66
N GLU A 269 -12.45 -12.61 -29.09
CA GLU A 269 -13.23 -13.49 -28.22
C GLU A 269 -12.32 -14.44 -27.43
N THR A 270 -11.32 -15.02 -28.09
CA THR A 270 -10.34 -15.91 -27.49
C THR A 270 -9.54 -15.17 -26.38
N LEU A 271 -9.04 -13.98 -26.69
CA LEU A 271 -8.33 -13.16 -25.69
C LEU A 271 -9.23 -12.75 -24.51
N PHE A 272 -10.49 -12.43 -24.78
CA PHE A 272 -11.45 -12.10 -23.73
C PHE A 272 -11.71 -13.29 -22.81
N PHE A 273 -11.92 -14.51 -23.33
CA PHE A 273 -12.09 -15.72 -22.52
C PHE A 273 -10.84 -16.06 -21.71
N ILE A 274 -9.65 -15.90 -22.29
CA ILE A 274 -8.38 -16.06 -21.57
C ILE A 274 -8.30 -15.03 -20.42
N ALA A 275 -8.67 -13.78 -20.66
CA ALA A 275 -8.70 -12.74 -19.64
C ALA A 275 -9.65 -13.08 -18.49
N ILE A 276 -10.88 -13.53 -18.78
CA ILE A 276 -11.85 -13.94 -17.76
C ILE A 276 -11.33 -15.13 -16.94
N ALA A 277 -10.84 -16.17 -17.62
CA ALA A 277 -10.30 -17.36 -16.95
C ALA A 277 -9.10 -17.01 -16.05
N SER A 278 -8.14 -16.25 -16.56
CA SER A 278 -6.95 -15.83 -15.81
C SER A 278 -7.30 -14.97 -14.58
N ASN A 279 -8.22 -14.02 -14.76
CA ASN A 279 -8.71 -13.19 -13.63
C ASN A 279 -9.48 -14.03 -12.61
N GLY A 280 -10.31 -14.97 -13.06
CA GLY A 280 -11.02 -15.90 -12.17
C GLY A 280 -10.07 -16.74 -11.34
N ILE A 281 -9.03 -17.32 -11.96
CA ILE A 281 -7.99 -18.09 -11.25
C ILE A 281 -7.27 -17.21 -10.24
N ASN A 282 -6.82 -16.03 -10.64
CA ASN A 282 -6.13 -15.08 -9.75
C ASN A 282 -7.01 -14.68 -8.56
N PHE A 283 -8.30 -14.41 -8.79
CA PHE A 283 -9.25 -14.07 -7.74
C PHE A 283 -9.43 -15.19 -6.73
N LEU A 284 -9.65 -16.40 -7.19
CA LEU A 284 -9.79 -17.57 -6.33
C LEU A 284 -8.50 -17.88 -5.56
N THR A 285 -7.33 -17.73 -6.20
CA THR A 285 -6.03 -17.87 -5.54
C THR A 285 -5.88 -16.86 -4.41
N ASN A 286 -6.22 -15.59 -4.63
CA ASN A 286 -6.17 -14.56 -3.61
C ASN A 286 -7.10 -14.89 -2.43
N ILE A 287 -8.33 -15.32 -2.70
CA ILE A 287 -9.28 -15.68 -1.63
C ILE A 287 -8.78 -16.90 -0.86
N PHE A 288 -8.33 -17.93 -1.56
CA PHE A 288 -7.81 -19.14 -0.94
C PHE A 288 -6.60 -18.85 -0.03
N THR A 289 -5.66 -18.02 -0.53
CA THR A 289 -4.50 -17.58 0.27
C THR A 289 -4.94 -16.78 1.50
N ALA A 290 -5.94 -15.91 1.38
CA ALA A 290 -6.49 -15.17 2.52
C ALA A 290 -7.10 -16.09 3.56
N HIS A 291 -7.82 -17.16 3.14
CA HIS A 291 -8.37 -18.16 4.07
C HIS A 291 -7.29 -18.99 4.76
N LEU A 292 -6.19 -19.31 4.06
CA LEU A 292 -5.03 -19.99 4.68
C LEU A 292 -4.39 -19.09 5.74
N LEU A 293 -4.14 -17.80 5.42
CA LEU A 293 -3.56 -16.84 6.36
C LEU A 293 -4.44 -16.62 7.59
N LYS A 294 -5.77 -16.65 7.44
CA LYS A 294 -6.70 -16.53 8.58
C LYS A 294 -6.60 -17.69 9.57
N ARG A 295 -6.19 -18.87 9.09
CA ARG A 295 -6.08 -20.10 9.92
C ARG A 295 -4.69 -20.27 10.53
N ALA A 296 -3.67 -19.63 9.97
CA ALA A 296 -2.30 -19.62 10.50
C ALA A 296 -2.15 -18.65 11.66
#